data_e5f0a245778acf84159349f74e801959
#
_entry.id   e5f0a245778acf84159349f74e801959
#
_cell.length_a   1.000
_cell.length_b   1.000
_cell.length_c   1.000
_cell.angle_alpha   90.00
_cell.angle_beta   90.00
_cell.angle_gamma   90.00
#
_symmetry.space_group_name_H-M   'P 1'
#
loop_
_entity.id
_entity.type
_entity.pdbx_description
1 polymer ?
#
loop_
_entity_poly.entity_id
_entity_poly.type
_entity_poly.pdbx_seq_one_letter_code
_entity_poly.pdbx_strand_id
1 'polypeptide(L)'
;EYTYNKNKHSGILTPVYIKEAFAIGHSILEDFGLTDDVSLLCNEYNTYQVSDKMVKMIQYFNTKDEVNKTGEIICDGVGMQTHLDMGYPAIEDIGTNAIDVFKAAGIEIQLTEMDLTDKVQSETSQINQIAKWYNLMMLLMTEKDSGAKITGIVWWGMSDKYSWRSEGVPLLFSDYWKAKEHYFQVIEAISSYNQGDSEWQIYV
;
A
#
# COMPACT_ATOMS: atom_id res chain seq x y z
N GLU A 1 -9.63 8.02 -7.46
CA GLU A 1 -10.21 8.39 -8.79
C GLU A 1 -9.13 9.01 -9.65
N TYR A 2 -8.83 8.38 -10.79
CA TYR A 2 -7.88 8.93 -11.75
C TYR A 2 -8.47 10.18 -12.39
N THR A 3 -8.08 11.34 -11.92
CA THR A 3 -8.44 12.60 -12.56
C THR A 3 -7.43 12.89 -13.67
N TYR A 4 -7.79 12.58 -14.90
CA TYR A 4 -6.98 12.88 -16.07
C TYR A 4 -7.22 14.33 -16.52
N ASN A 5 -6.15 15.10 -16.65
CA ASN A 5 -6.22 16.34 -17.39
C ASN A 5 -6.30 16.03 -18.90
N LYS A 6 -7.30 16.55 -19.55
CA LYS A 6 -7.42 16.46 -21.01
C LYS A 6 -6.32 17.32 -21.63
N ASN A 7 -5.36 16.69 -22.29
CA ASN A 7 -4.38 17.42 -23.06
C ASN A 7 -5.11 18.16 -24.20
N LYS A 8 -5.10 19.48 -24.15
CA LYS A 8 -5.82 20.35 -25.10
C LYS A 8 -5.37 20.15 -26.56
N HIS A 9 -4.17 19.60 -26.78
CA HIS A 9 -3.61 19.44 -28.13
C HIS A 9 -3.83 18.06 -28.76
N SER A 10 -3.98 17.00 -27.94
CA SER A 10 -4.10 15.63 -28.46
C SER A 10 -5.45 14.98 -28.22
N GLY A 11 -6.30 15.55 -27.36
CA GLY A 11 -7.53 14.91 -26.91
C GLY A 11 -7.33 13.69 -26.01
N ILE A 12 -6.08 13.35 -25.68
CA ILE A 12 -5.72 12.24 -24.79
C ILE A 12 -5.82 12.72 -23.34
N LEU A 13 -6.46 11.91 -22.49
CA LEU A 13 -6.44 12.11 -21.04
C LEU A 13 -5.10 11.64 -20.49
N THR A 14 -4.34 12.54 -19.89
CA THR A 14 -3.04 12.22 -19.27
C THR A 14 -2.98 12.76 -17.84
N PRO A 15 -2.31 12.08 -16.91
CA PRO A 15 -2.16 12.53 -15.54
C PRO A 15 -0.99 13.53 -15.40
N VAL A 16 -0.92 14.53 -16.27
CA VAL A 16 0.22 15.49 -16.32
C VAL A 16 0.41 16.22 -15.00
N TYR A 17 -0.68 16.68 -14.37
CA TYR A 17 -0.57 17.40 -13.10
C TYR A 17 -0.03 16.53 -11.95
N ILE A 18 -0.27 15.22 -11.98
CA ILE A 18 0.30 14.27 -11.00
C ILE A 18 1.80 14.16 -11.25
N LYS A 19 2.21 14.00 -12.52
CA LYS A 19 3.62 13.99 -12.89
C LYS A 19 4.34 15.28 -12.50
N GLU A 20 3.71 16.44 -12.70
CA GLU A 20 4.23 17.73 -12.26
C GLU A 20 4.44 17.79 -10.74
N ALA A 21 3.49 17.25 -9.96
CA ALA A 21 3.62 17.19 -8.50
C ALA A 21 4.81 16.31 -8.08
N PHE A 22 4.99 15.13 -8.71
CA PHE A 22 6.16 14.29 -8.46
C PHE A 22 7.47 14.97 -8.85
N ALA A 23 7.52 15.65 -9.99
CA ALA A 23 8.71 16.40 -10.43
C ALA A 23 9.09 17.53 -9.45
N ILE A 24 8.09 18.25 -8.92
CA ILE A 24 8.30 19.28 -7.89
C ILE A 24 8.80 18.64 -6.59
N GLY A 25 8.14 17.55 -6.13
CA GLY A 25 8.55 16.84 -4.93
C GLY A 25 9.98 16.33 -5.03
N HIS A 26 10.35 15.71 -6.13
CA HIS A 26 11.69 15.21 -6.39
C HIS A 26 12.73 16.35 -6.40
N SER A 27 12.45 17.47 -7.08
CA SER A 27 13.35 18.62 -7.08
C SER A 27 13.58 19.20 -5.68
N ILE A 28 12.57 19.20 -4.82
CA ILE A 28 12.72 19.60 -3.41
C ILE A 28 13.65 18.62 -2.67
N LEU A 29 13.47 17.32 -2.88
CA LEU A 29 14.34 16.31 -2.26
C LEU A 29 15.79 16.44 -2.73
N GLU A 30 16.02 16.75 -4.02
CA GLU A 30 17.36 17.06 -4.55
C GLU A 30 18.00 18.26 -3.85
N ASP A 31 17.25 19.37 -3.71
CA ASP A 31 17.73 20.59 -3.06
C ASP A 31 18.16 20.35 -1.60
N PHE A 32 17.54 19.39 -0.93
CA PHE A 32 17.87 19.01 0.45
C PHE A 32 18.80 17.78 0.57
N GLY A 33 19.17 17.14 -0.53
CA GLY A 33 20.00 15.94 -0.55
C GLY A 33 19.32 14.71 0.09
N LEU A 34 18.00 14.58 -0.09
CA LEU A 34 17.14 13.56 0.53
C LEU A 34 16.60 12.51 -0.46
N THR A 35 17.05 12.52 -1.70
CA THR A 35 16.55 11.60 -2.74
C THR A 35 16.80 10.14 -2.43
N ASP A 36 17.83 9.81 -1.66
CA ASP A 36 18.15 8.44 -1.24
C ASP A 36 17.42 8.04 0.07
N ASP A 37 16.88 9.02 0.80
CA ASP A 37 16.26 8.79 2.11
C ASP A 37 14.73 8.82 2.08
N VAL A 38 14.12 9.41 1.03
CA VAL A 38 12.67 9.62 0.93
C VAL A 38 12.14 9.12 -0.39
N SER A 39 11.27 8.12 -0.35
CA SER A 39 10.55 7.60 -1.52
C SER A 39 9.26 8.39 -1.78
N LEU A 40 8.99 8.74 -3.03
CA LEU A 40 7.75 9.36 -3.48
C LEU A 40 6.82 8.30 -4.10
N LEU A 41 5.68 8.08 -3.47
CA LEU A 41 4.76 7.00 -3.85
C LEU A 41 3.45 7.55 -4.42
N CYS A 42 2.94 6.90 -5.48
CA CYS A 42 1.60 7.16 -6.00
C CYS A 42 0.57 6.35 -5.21
N ASN A 43 -0.20 7.01 -4.33
CA ASN A 43 -1.14 6.35 -3.43
C ASN A 43 -2.53 6.21 -4.07
N GLU A 44 -3.08 4.97 -4.07
CA GLU A 44 -4.39 4.68 -4.68
C GLU A 44 -5.11 3.53 -3.96
N TYR A 45 -6.45 3.56 -4.01
CA TYR A 45 -7.29 2.48 -3.48
C TYR A 45 -7.51 1.37 -4.52
N ASN A 46 -7.90 0.19 -4.06
CA ASN A 46 -8.21 -0.97 -4.92
C ASN A 46 -7.17 -1.26 -6.01
N THR A 47 -5.90 -1.10 -5.69
CA THR A 47 -4.77 -1.26 -6.61
C THR A 47 -4.74 -2.62 -7.29
N TYR A 48 -5.25 -3.68 -6.65
CA TYR A 48 -5.42 -5.03 -7.20
C TYR A 48 -6.40 -5.11 -8.38
N GLN A 49 -7.21 -4.07 -8.61
CA GLN A 49 -8.10 -3.99 -9.79
C GLN A 49 -7.44 -3.26 -10.97
N VAL A 50 -6.39 -2.50 -10.71
CA VAL A 50 -5.84 -1.54 -11.68
C VAL A 50 -4.30 -1.55 -11.72
N SER A 51 -3.67 -2.57 -11.19
CA SER A 51 -2.21 -2.66 -11.04
C SER A 51 -1.45 -2.40 -12.36
N ASP A 52 -1.88 -2.99 -13.46
CA ASP A 52 -1.28 -2.74 -14.79
C ASP A 52 -1.34 -1.27 -15.21
N LYS A 53 -2.42 -0.58 -14.84
CA LYS A 53 -2.58 0.85 -15.14
C LYS A 53 -1.68 1.69 -14.24
N MET A 54 -1.55 1.30 -12.97
CA MET A 54 -0.63 1.93 -12.03
C MET A 54 0.82 1.81 -12.50
N VAL A 55 1.25 0.61 -12.92
CA VAL A 55 2.58 0.39 -13.50
C VAL A 55 2.83 1.33 -14.68
N LYS A 56 1.91 1.38 -15.64
CA LYS A 56 2.02 2.28 -16.80
C LYS A 56 2.06 3.75 -16.41
N MET A 57 1.30 4.14 -15.39
CA MET A 57 1.27 5.51 -14.90
C MET A 57 2.58 5.90 -14.23
N ILE A 58 3.15 5.05 -13.37
CA ILE A 58 4.44 5.27 -12.73
C ILE A 58 5.57 5.31 -13.78
N GLN A 59 5.56 4.41 -14.75
CA GLN A 59 6.49 4.44 -15.87
C GLN A 59 6.39 5.74 -16.67
N TYR A 60 5.17 6.23 -16.91
CA TYR A 60 4.96 7.53 -17.55
C TYR A 60 5.54 8.68 -16.72
N PHE A 61 5.38 8.68 -15.39
CA PHE A 61 5.98 9.72 -14.53
C PHE A 61 7.50 9.73 -14.66
N ASN A 62 8.13 8.58 -14.73
CA ASN A 62 9.58 8.43 -14.82
C ASN A 62 10.13 8.57 -16.26
N THR A 63 9.27 8.78 -17.26
CA THR A 63 9.70 9.01 -18.64
C THR A 63 10.21 10.44 -18.80
N LYS A 64 11.37 10.60 -19.46
CA LYS A 64 11.93 11.91 -19.80
C LYS A 64 11.05 12.66 -20.80
N ASP A 65 10.64 13.87 -20.45
CA ASP A 65 9.87 14.79 -21.30
C ASP A 65 10.01 16.25 -20.78
N GLU A 66 9.08 17.13 -21.16
CA GLU A 66 9.09 18.54 -20.75
C GLU A 66 8.87 18.75 -19.24
N VAL A 67 8.23 17.77 -18.55
CA VAL A 67 7.98 17.81 -17.12
C VAL A 67 9.15 17.18 -16.36
N ASN A 68 9.47 15.91 -16.66
CA ASN A 68 10.65 15.20 -16.12
C ASN A 68 11.83 15.38 -17.09
N LYS A 69 12.53 16.47 -16.98
CA LYS A 69 13.59 16.88 -17.92
C LYS A 69 14.87 16.03 -17.82
N THR A 70 15.14 15.47 -16.66
CA THR A 70 16.31 14.62 -16.41
C THR A 70 16.06 13.20 -16.86
N GLY A 71 14.85 12.68 -16.71
CA GLY A 71 14.49 11.28 -16.90
C GLY A 71 14.85 10.43 -15.71
N GLU A 72 15.10 11.06 -14.56
CA GLU A 72 15.30 10.36 -13.28
C GLU A 72 14.01 9.76 -12.77
N ILE A 73 14.13 8.87 -11.78
CA ILE A 73 12.99 8.29 -11.09
C ILE A 73 12.42 9.36 -10.16
N ILE A 74 11.27 9.92 -10.51
CA ILE A 74 10.57 10.93 -9.71
C ILE A 74 9.37 10.34 -8.95
N CYS A 75 9.00 9.09 -9.25
CA CYS A 75 8.01 8.30 -8.53
C CYS A 75 8.57 6.90 -8.32
N ASP A 76 8.90 6.58 -7.08
CA ASP A 76 9.59 5.33 -6.70
C ASP A 76 8.65 4.14 -6.69
N GLY A 77 7.38 4.36 -6.37
CA GLY A 77 6.49 3.26 -6.14
C GLY A 77 5.02 3.57 -6.01
N VAL A 78 4.31 2.59 -5.51
CA VAL A 78 2.88 2.61 -5.25
C VAL A 78 2.60 2.58 -3.75
N GLY A 79 1.71 3.47 -3.30
CA GLY A 79 1.01 3.34 -2.03
C GLY A 79 -0.30 2.59 -2.27
N MET A 80 -0.41 1.39 -1.74
CA MET A 80 -1.65 0.63 -1.74
C MET A 80 -2.43 1.02 -0.49
N GLN A 81 -3.58 1.71 -0.62
CA GLN A 81 -4.38 2.08 0.56
C GLN A 81 -4.80 0.87 1.38
N THR A 82 -5.19 -0.20 0.73
CA THR A 82 -5.49 -1.50 1.36
C THR A 82 -6.65 -1.42 2.37
N HIS A 83 -7.70 -0.71 1.99
CA HIS A 83 -8.98 -0.75 2.70
C HIS A 83 -9.73 -2.02 2.34
N LEU A 84 -9.82 -2.95 3.28
CA LEU A 84 -10.35 -4.30 3.05
C LEU A 84 -11.71 -4.49 3.72
N ASP A 85 -12.52 -5.38 3.15
CA ASP A 85 -13.69 -5.97 3.78
C ASP A 85 -13.48 -7.47 3.98
N MET A 86 -14.25 -8.09 4.88
CA MET A 86 -14.15 -9.54 5.12
C MET A 86 -14.33 -10.39 3.85
N GLY A 87 -15.25 -9.97 2.98
CA GLY A 87 -15.55 -10.70 1.75
C GLY A 87 -14.74 -10.26 0.52
N TYR A 88 -13.97 -9.16 0.61
CA TYR A 88 -13.31 -8.60 -0.56
C TYR A 88 -12.17 -7.62 -0.21
N PRO A 89 -11.07 -7.61 -0.97
CA PRO A 89 -10.67 -8.68 -1.90
C PRO A 89 -10.30 -9.97 -1.18
N ALA A 90 -10.15 -11.07 -1.93
CA ALA A 90 -9.45 -12.23 -1.42
C ALA A 90 -7.96 -11.89 -1.22
N ILE A 91 -7.29 -12.55 -0.28
CA ILE A 91 -5.87 -12.30 -0.01
C ILE A 91 -5.02 -12.66 -1.23
N GLU A 92 -5.37 -13.73 -1.90
CA GLU A 92 -4.73 -14.20 -3.13
C GLU A 92 -4.80 -13.15 -4.25
N ASP A 93 -5.90 -12.39 -4.35
CA ASP A 93 -6.03 -11.29 -5.32
C ASP A 93 -5.06 -10.14 -5.01
N ILE A 94 -4.78 -9.86 -3.74
CA ILE A 94 -3.78 -8.86 -3.32
C ILE A 94 -2.39 -9.31 -3.79
N GLY A 95 -2.03 -10.58 -3.61
CA GLY A 95 -0.78 -11.16 -4.09
C GLY A 95 -0.68 -11.10 -5.60
N THR A 96 -1.53 -11.86 -6.29
CA THR A 96 -1.41 -12.11 -7.74
C THR A 96 -1.76 -10.91 -8.60
N ASN A 97 -2.79 -10.15 -8.23
CA ASN A 97 -3.30 -9.03 -9.04
C ASN A 97 -2.66 -7.69 -8.71
N ALA A 98 -1.88 -7.59 -7.62
CA ALA A 98 -1.18 -6.36 -7.29
C ALA A 98 0.31 -6.59 -7.01
N ILE A 99 0.68 -7.30 -5.94
CA ILE A 99 2.07 -7.42 -5.50
C ILE A 99 2.95 -8.06 -6.58
N ASP A 100 2.51 -9.15 -7.20
CA ASP A 100 3.27 -9.80 -8.29
C ASP A 100 3.46 -8.88 -9.50
N VAL A 101 2.44 -8.08 -9.83
CA VAL A 101 2.51 -7.14 -10.95
C VAL A 101 3.50 -6.02 -10.67
N PHE A 102 3.47 -5.44 -9.45
CA PHE A 102 4.41 -4.40 -9.05
C PHE A 102 5.84 -4.95 -8.88
N LYS A 103 5.98 -6.15 -8.32
CA LYS A 103 7.25 -6.88 -8.20
C LYS A 103 7.89 -7.09 -9.58
N ALA A 104 7.12 -7.58 -10.55
CA ALA A 104 7.61 -7.79 -11.92
C ALA A 104 8.06 -6.49 -12.60
N ALA A 105 7.45 -5.36 -12.25
CA ALA A 105 7.83 -4.03 -12.73
C ALA A 105 8.98 -3.38 -11.93
N GLY A 106 9.44 -4.00 -10.84
CA GLY A 106 10.50 -3.47 -9.98
C GLY A 106 10.09 -2.25 -9.13
N ILE A 107 8.79 -2.04 -8.97
CA ILE A 107 8.18 -0.88 -8.28
C ILE A 107 8.19 -1.10 -6.77
N GLU A 108 8.50 -0.06 -6.00
CA GLU A 108 8.35 -0.06 -4.54
C GLU A 108 6.87 -0.14 -4.14
N ILE A 109 6.59 -0.85 -3.06
CA ILE A 109 5.24 -1.08 -2.55
C ILE A 109 5.17 -0.69 -1.07
N GLN A 110 4.22 0.17 -0.71
CA GLN A 110 3.81 0.35 0.68
C GLN A 110 2.30 0.14 0.83
N LEU A 111 1.89 -0.51 1.91
CA LEU A 111 0.50 -0.59 2.31
C LEU A 111 0.23 0.61 3.23
N THR A 112 -0.46 1.63 2.73
CA THR A 112 -0.43 2.97 3.32
C THR A 112 -1.59 3.29 4.26
N GLU A 113 -2.72 2.57 4.16
CA GLU A 113 -3.94 2.93 4.88
C GLU A 113 -4.71 1.68 5.32
N MET A 114 -4.00 0.68 5.82
CA MET A 114 -4.54 -0.65 6.03
C MET A 114 -5.63 -0.68 7.11
N ASP A 115 -6.79 -1.16 6.76
CA ASP A 115 -7.90 -1.51 7.64
C ASP A 115 -8.68 -2.70 7.08
N LEU A 116 -9.37 -3.46 7.95
CA LEU A 116 -10.14 -4.65 7.57
C LEU A 116 -11.51 -4.65 8.26
N THR A 117 -12.55 -4.30 7.54
CA THR A 117 -13.91 -4.14 8.06
C THR A 117 -14.65 -5.46 8.19
N ASP A 118 -15.21 -5.73 9.39
CA ASP A 118 -16.19 -6.77 9.64
C ASP A 118 -17.53 -6.18 10.06
N LYS A 119 -18.48 -6.07 9.14
CA LYS A 119 -19.83 -5.52 9.42
C LYS A 119 -20.76 -6.53 10.11
N VAL A 120 -20.43 -7.81 10.09
CA VAL A 120 -21.26 -8.87 10.68
C VAL A 120 -21.04 -8.98 12.19
N GLN A 121 -19.80 -8.89 12.63
CA GLN A 121 -19.36 -8.91 14.03
C GLN A 121 -19.88 -10.09 14.86
N SER A 122 -20.22 -11.22 14.21
CA SER A 122 -20.50 -12.47 14.92
C SER A 122 -19.19 -13.09 15.43
N GLU A 123 -19.26 -13.98 16.39
CA GLU A 123 -18.08 -14.70 16.89
C GLU A 123 -17.30 -15.37 15.74
N THR A 124 -18.01 -16.03 14.83
CA THR A 124 -17.40 -16.68 13.66
C THR A 124 -16.75 -15.66 12.72
N SER A 125 -17.38 -14.50 12.46
CA SER A 125 -16.79 -13.51 11.57
C SER A 125 -15.58 -12.82 12.20
N GLN A 126 -15.56 -12.61 13.51
CA GLN A 126 -14.40 -12.09 14.22
C GLN A 126 -13.21 -13.08 14.15
N ILE A 127 -13.45 -14.38 14.32
CA ILE A 127 -12.41 -15.41 14.14
C ILE A 127 -11.85 -15.34 12.71
N ASN A 128 -12.71 -15.22 11.72
CA ASN A 128 -12.30 -15.10 10.32
C ASN A 128 -11.54 -13.79 10.03
N GLN A 129 -11.91 -12.68 10.69
CA GLN A 129 -11.19 -11.41 10.58
C GLN A 129 -9.76 -11.54 11.13
N ILE A 130 -9.62 -12.17 12.29
CA ILE A 130 -8.33 -12.50 12.91
C ILE A 130 -7.46 -13.34 11.96
N ALA A 131 -8.03 -14.42 11.42
CA ALA A 131 -7.33 -15.28 10.48
C ALA A 131 -6.94 -14.53 9.17
N LYS A 132 -7.79 -13.62 8.70
CA LYS A 132 -7.48 -12.79 7.52
C LYS A 132 -6.31 -11.84 7.78
N TRP A 133 -6.21 -11.25 8.96
CA TRP A 133 -5.04 -10.46 9.36
C TRP A 133 -3.75 -11.29 9.36
N TYR A 134 -3.78 -12.46 10.00
CA TYR A 134 -2.63 -13.38 10.02
C TYR A 134 -2.18 -13.76 8.61
N ASN A 135 -3.12 -14.22 7.77
CA ASN A 135 -2.81 -14.67 6.41
C ASN A 135 -2.31 -13.52 5.52
N LEU A 136 -2.82 -12.31 5.70
CA LEU A 136 -2.32 -11.13 4.98
C LEU A 136 -0.87 -10.83 5.36
N MET A 137 -0.52 -10.86 6.64
CA MET A 137 0.87 -10.68 7.06
C MET A 137 1.78 -11.77 6.49
N MET A 138 1.37 -13.02 6.55
CA MET A 138 2.13 -14.14 5.97
C MET A 138 2.35 -13.95 4.46
N LEU A 139 1.32 -13.52 3.71
CA LEU A 139 1.46 -13.19 2.30
C LEU A 139 2.52 -12.09 2.09
N LEU A 140 2.40 -10.96 2.79
CA LEU A 140 3.30 -9.82 2.61
C LEU A 140 4.77 -10.18 2.89
N MET A 141 5.02 -10.97 3.93
CA MET A 141 6.36 -11.43 4.26
C MET A 141 6.91 -12.39 3.20
N THR A 142 6.09 -13.34 2.75
CA THR A 142 6.46 -14.28 1.68
C THR A 142 6.78 -13.54 0.39
N GLU A 143 5.97 -12.55 0.03
CA GLU A 143 6.20 -11.77 -1.19
C GLU A 143 7.46 -10.90 -1.10
N LYS A 144 7.73 -10.31 0.06
CA LYS A 144 8.97 -9.58 0.29
C LYS A 144 10.20 -10.50 0.13
N ASP A 145 10.19 -11.67 0.73
CA ASP A 145 11.29 -12.64 0.60
C ASP A 145 11.44 -13.17 -0.83
N SER A 146 10.35 -13.22 -1.58
CA SER A 146 10.39 -13.56 -3.02
C SER A 146 10.86 -12.42 -3.92
N GLY A 147 11.22 -11.27 -3.35
CA GLY A 147 11.82 -10.12 -4.03
C GLY A 147 10.88 -8.95 -4.29
N ALA A 148 9.66 -8.94 -3.75
CA ALA A 148 8.82 -7.74 -3.79
C ALA A 148 9.44 -6.64 -2.91
N LYS A 149 9.52 -5.43 -3.41
CA LYS A 149 10.06 -4.27 -2.69
C LYS A 149 9.01 -3.69 -1.73
N ILE A 150 8.54 -4.49 -0.77
CA ILE A 150 7.62 -4.03 0.27
C ILE A 150 8.43 -3.32 1.35
N THR A 151 8.26 -2.01 1.48
CA THR A 151 9.07 -1.15 2.37
C THR A 151 8.30 -0.64 3.59
N GLY A 152 6.96 -0.74 3.60
CA GLY A 152 6.20 -0.28 4.75
C GLY A 152 4.77 -0.79 4.79
N ILE A 153 4.24 -0.85 6.03
CA ILE A 153 2.85 -1.16 6.33
C ILE A 153 2.36 -0.12 7.35
N VAL A 154 1.30 0.60 7.01
CA VAL A 154 0.68 1.62 7.85
C VAL A 154 -0.79 1.31 8.04
N TRP A 155 -1.27 1.29 9.29
CA TRP A 155 -2.69 1.17 9.62
C TRP A 155 -3.37 2.53 9.55
N TRP A 156 -4.58 2.59 8.97
CA TRP A 156 -5.34 3.82 8.81
C TRP A 156 -6.09 4.20 10.10
N GLY A 157 -5.33 4.34 11.15
CA GLY A 157 -5.79 4.74 12.48
C GLY A 157 -5.30 3.81 13.58
N MET A 158 -5.44 4.26 14.83
CA MET A 158 -4.95 3.53 15.99
C MET A 158 -6.02 2.68 16.66
N SER A 159 -7.27 3.17 16.76
CA SER A 159 -8.35 2.42 17.41
C SER A 159 -9.66 2.49 16.64
N ASP A 160 -10.48 1.46 16.81
CA ASP A 160 -11.74 1.30 16.11
C ASP A 160 -12.66 2.54 16.24
N LYS A 161 -12.75 3.14 17.42
CA LYS A 161 -13.58 4.30 17.70
C LYS A 161 -13.30 5.50 16.79
N TYR A 162 -12.04 5.70 16.43
CA TYR A 162 -11.60 6.85 15.63
C TYR A 162 -11.38 6.51 14.16
N SER A 163 -11.68 5.26 13.78
CA SER A 163 -11.67 4.86 12.37
C SER A 163 -12.83 5.49 11.60
N TRP A 164 -12.58 5.86 10.36
CA TRP A 164 -13.64 6.28 9.43
C TRP A 164 -14.64 5.16 9.10
N ARG A 165 -14.28 3.89 9.43
CA ARG A 165 -15.08 2.67 9.25
C ARG A 165 -15.41 2.02 10.60
N SER A 166 -15.59 2.83 11.66
CA SER A 166 -15.70 2.39 13.06
C SER A 166 -16.77 1.32 13.31
N GLU A 167 -17.87 1.33 12.55
CA GLU A 167 -18.93 0.31 12.68
C GLU A 167 -18.48 -1.10 12.31
N GLY A 168 -17.34 -1.24 11.63
CA GLY A 168 -16.78 -2.52 11.21
C GLY A 168 -15.57 -3.00 12.00
N VAL A 169 -15.27 -2.39 13.15
CA VAL A 169 -14.14 -2.71 14.06
C VAL A 169 -12.83 -3.04 13.33
N PRO A 170 -12.34 -2.15 12.44
CA PRO A 170 -11.39 -2.50 11.40
C PRO A 170 -9.92 -2.50 11.81
N LEU A 171 -9.58 -2.05 13.02
CA LEU A 171 -8.20 -1.79 13.44
C LEU A 171 -7.71 -2.78 14.50
N LEU A 172 -6.46 -2.61 14.94
CA LEU A 172 -5.80 -3.52 15.86
C LEU A 172 -6.13 -3.25 17.35
N PHE A 173 -6.60 -2.04 17.65
CA PHE A 173 -6.94 -1.63 19.03
C PHE A 173 -8.41 -1.27 19.14
N SER A 174 -8.99 -1.64 20.28
CA SER A 174 -10.39 -1.32 20.62
C SER A 174 -10.56 0.17 20.99
N ASP A 175 -11.81 0.57 21.22
CA ASP A 175 -12.19 1.92 21.67
C ASP A 175 -11.47 2.41 22.93
N TYR A 176 -11.04 1.48 23.76
CA TYR A 176 -10.31 1.74 25.00
C TYR A 176 -8.80 1.59 24.87
N TRP A 177 -8.27 1.65 23.66
CA TRP A 177 -6.85 1.47 23.37
C TRP A 177 -6.27 0.13 23.84
N LYS A 178 -7.11 -0.88 23.96
CA LYS A 178 -6.70 -2.24 24.27
C LYS A 178 -6.35 -2.95 22.99
N ALA A 179 -5.19 -3.61 22.96
CA ALA A 179 -4.84 -4.50 21.89
C ALA A 179 -5.90 -5.59 21.75
N LYS A 180 -6.41 -5.77 20.54
CA LYS A 180 -7.35 -6.83 20.18
C LYS A 180 -6.59 -8.11 19.82
N GLU A 181 -7.28 -9.23 19.73
CA GLU A 181 -6.67 -10.47 19.23
C GLU A 181 -6.03 -10.30 17.85
N HIS A 182 -6.58 -9.42 17.02
CA HIS A 182 -6.03 -9.00 15.73
C HIS A 182 -4.56 -8.53 15.82
N TYR A 183 -4.25 -7.72 16.82
CA TYR A 183 -2.88 -7.24 17.07
C TYR A 183 -1.95 -8.41 17.39
N PHE A 184 -2.37 -9.30 18.29
CA PHE A 184 -1.54 -10.44 18.68
C PHE A 184 -1.31 -11.40 17.53
N GLN A 185 -2.28 -11.60 16.65
CA GLN A 185 -2.12 -12.45 15.46
C GLN A 185 -1.22 -11.81 14.39
N VAL A 186 -1.23 -10.48 14.25
CA VAL A 186 -0.24 -9.80 13.42
C VAL A 186 1.18 -10.01 13.95
N ILE A 187 1.38 -9.84 15.26
CA ILE A 187 2.69 -10.09 15.91
C ILE A 187 3.09 -11.56 15.80
N GLU A 188 2.16 -12.49 15.99
CA GLU A 188 2.40 -13.93 15.86
C GLU A 188 2.84 -14.29 14.43
N ALA A 189 2.16 -13.76 13.40
CA ALA A 189 2.55 -14.00 12.02
C ALA A 189 3.98 -13.55 11.74
N ILE A 190 4.34 -12.33 12.16
CA ILE A 190 5.68 -11.76 11.98
C ILE A 190 6.72 -12.56 12.76
N SER A 191 6.42 -12.92 14.02
CA SER A 191 7.35 -13.68 14.88
C SER A 191 7.58 -15.09 14.37
N SER A 192 6.53 -15.76 13.92
CA SER A 192 6.61 -17.12 13.36
C SER A 192 7.42 -17.14 12.06
N TYR A 193 7.31 -16.10 11.26
CA TYR A 193 8.06 -15.95 10.01
C TYR A 193 9.55 -15.72 10.29
N ASN A 194 9.90 -14.86 11.25
CA ASN A 194 11.28 -14.51 11.59
C ASN A 194 12.11 -15.67 12.20
N GLN A 195 11.48 -16.75 12.64
CA GLN A 195 12.21 -17.96 13.05
C GLN A 195 12.95 -18.67 11.90
N GLY A 196 12.79 -18.18 10.67
CA GLY A 196 13.45 -18.63 9.45
C GLY A 196 14.47 -17.66 8.82
N ASP A 197 15.22 -16.87 9.60
CA ASP A 197 16.35 -16.03 9.15
C ASP A 197 16.08 -14.73 8.38
N SER A 198 14.88 -14.14 8.40
CA SER A 198 14.70 -12.80 7.86
C SER A 198 14.57 -11.74 8.96
N GLU A 199 15.40 -10.69 8.88
CA GLU A 199 15.36 -9.57 9.83
C GLU A 199 14.18 -8.62 9.51
N TRP A 200 13.04 -8.86 10.15
CA TRP A 200 11.96 -7.88 10.19
C TRP A 200 12.04 -7.05 11.47
N GLN A 201 12.14 -5.75 11.33
CA GLN A 201 12.08 -4.84 12.47
C GLN A 201 10.65 -4.34 12.63
N ILE A 202 10.06 -4.56 13.80
CA ILE A 202 8.75 -4.01 14.16
C ILE A 202 9.02 -2.67 14.86
N TYR A 203 8.63 -1.57 14.24
CA TYR A 203 8.59 -0.26 14.88
C TYR A 203 7.19 -0.06 15.48
N VAL A 204 7.09 0.01 16.80
CA VAL A 204 5.85 0.28 17.54
C VAL A 204 5.79 1.76 17.92
#